data_cad3c8f57eaeb28527b3e845e6a42671
#
_entry.id   cad3c8f57eaeb28527b3e845e6a42671
#
_cell.length_a   1.000
_cell.length_b   1.000
_cell.length_c   1.000
_cell.angle_alpha   90.00
_cell.angle_beta   90.00
_cell.angle_gamma   90.00
#
_symmetry.space_group_name_H-M   'P 1'
#
loop_
_entity.id
_entity.type
_entity.pdbx_description
1 polymer ?
#
loop_
_entity_poly.entity_id
_entity_poly.type
_entity_poly.pdbx_seq_one_letter_code
_entity_poly.pdbx_strand_id
1 'polypeptide(L)'
;MIQKVLNILKVVTFSLLVADLEAQDTVSVKNWTLEKQQLNKRGMVFLTSWASVNIASGTAALITHSYEEKCFYSMNSGWGLVNLVIAVPSLVAKPKTYSNTQQLSTDLKRTEKIFLINAGLDVVYIGAGIGAMEFAKSRQNIKEKEMYRGFGKSFIVQGTALLFFDAFMYQMNKKLRIKVKANQQQVALFVSPSNFHFIYRF
;
A
#
# COMPACT_ATOMS: atom_id res chain seq x y z
N MET A 1 19.67 -57.51 -2.81
CA MET A 1 20.26 -56.49 -3.72
C MET A 1 19.17 -55.58 -4.31
N ILE A 2 18.11 -56.10 -4.87
CA ILE A 2 17.01 -55.36 -5.51
C ILE A 2 16.31 -54.36 -4.56
N GLN A 3 16.04 -54.73 -3.29
CA GLN A 3 15.39 -53.84 -2.31
C GLN A 3 16.23 -52.60 -1.95
N LYS A 4 17.55 -52.74 -1.91
CA LYS A 4 18.48 -51.60 -1.67
C LYS A 4 18.46 -50.62 -2.86
N VAL A 5 18.45 -51.15 -4.08
CA VAL A 5 18.38 -50.34 -5.31
C VAL A 5 17.04 -49.60 -5.37
N LEU A 6 15.92 -50.26 -5.03
CA LEU A 6 14.60 -49.64 -4.98
C LEU A 6 14.50 -48.52 -3.95
N ASN A 7 15.12 -48.68 -2.79
CA ASN A 7 15.15 -47.66 -1.75
C ASN A 7 16.03 -46.45 -2.16
N ILE A 8 17.13 -46.66 -2.82
CA ILE A 8 17.96 -45.58 -3.35
C ILE A 8 17.21 -44.83 -4.44
N LEU A 9 16.54 -45.54 -5.34
CA LEU A 9 15.74 -44.92 -6.40
C LEU A 9 14.61 -44.03 -5.82
N LYS A 10 13.91 -44.51 -4.78
CA LYS A 10 12.86 -43.73 -4.08
C LYS A 10 13.43 -42.46 -3.43
N VAL A 11 14.59 -42.52 -2.80
CA VAL A 11 15.22 -41.36 -2.16
C VAL A 11 15.66 -40.35 -3.23
N VAL A 12 16.24 -40.80 -4.34
CA VAL A 12 16.68 -39.92 -5.43
C VAL A 12 15.48 -39.23 -6.11
N THR A 13 14.43 -39.99 -6.43
CA THR A 13 13.22 -39.38 -7.04
C THR A 13 12.54 -38.43 -6.09
N PHE A 14 12.51 -38.70 -4.79
CA PHE A 14 11.97 -37.81 -3.78
C PHE A 14 12.79 -36.52 -3.66
N SER A 15 14.13 -36.63 -3.63
CA SER A 15 15.02 -35.45 -3.56
C SER A 15 14.89 -34.55 -4.80
N LEU A 16 14.72 -35.13 -6.00
CA LEU A 16 14.48 -34.37 -7.22
C LEU A 16 13.12 -33.64 -7.19
N LEU A 17 12.07 -34.31 -6.72
CA LEU A 17 10.74 -33.71 -6.57
C LEU A 17 10.73 -32.53 -5.58
N VAL A 18 11.42 -32.67 -4.46
CA VAL A 18 11.55 -31.59 -3.46
C VAL A 18 12.34 -30.41 -4.04
N ALA A 19 13.42 -30.67 -4.78
CA ALA A 19 14.21 -29.62 -5.42
C ALA A 19 13.40 -28.84 -6.47
N ASP A 20 12.56 -29.52 -7.26
CA ASP A 20 11.68 -28.87 -8.24
C ASP A 20 10.60 -28.01 -7.56
N LEU A 21 10.05 -28.43 -6.44
CA LEU A 21 9.07 -27.65 -5.66
C LEU A 21 9.70 -26.40 -5.05
N GLU A 22 10.91 -26.50 -4.49
CA GLU A 22 11.64 -25.34 -3.97
C GLU A 22 12.00 -24.33 -5.08
N ALA A 23 12.41 -24.83 -6.25
CA ALA A 23 12.72 -23.99 -7.40
C ALA A 23 11.48 -23.25 -7.90
N GLN A 24 10.32 -23.90 -7.97
CA GLN A 24 9.05 -23.31 -8.39
C GLN A 24 8.56 -22.25 -7.39
N ASP A 25 8.66 -22.48 -6.08
CA ASP A 25 8.31 -21.47 -5.07
C ASP A 25 9.23 -20.25 -5.17
N THR A 26 10.50 -20.43 -5.36
CA THR A 26 11.49 -19.35 -5.52
C THR A 26 11.19 -18.46 -6.72
N VAL A 27 10.84 -19.03 -7.88
CA VAL A 27 10.46 -18.27 -9.09
C VAL A 27 9.16 -17.49 -8.85
N SER A 28 8.19 -18.11 -8.21
CA SER A 28 6.91 -17.48 -7.88
C SER A 28 7.09 -16.32 -6.90
N VAL A 29 7.86 -16.49 -5.83
CA VAL A 29 8.19 -15.42 -4.86
C VAL A 29 8.85 -14.23 -5.54
N LYS A 30 9.80 -14.48 -6.45
CA LYS A 30 10.47 -13.41 -7.21
C LYS A 30 9.48 -12.60 -8.05
N ASN A 31 8.57 -13.24 -8.78
CA ASN A 31 7.58 -12.58 -9.61
C ASN A 31 6.61 -11.72 -8.79
N TRP A 32 6.10 -12.24 -7.68
CA TRP A 32 5.20 -11.47 -6.79
C TRP A 32 5.93 -10.35 -6.05
N THR A 33 7.20 -10.53 -5.72
CA THR A 33 8.05 -9.46 -5.19
C THR A 33 8.14 -8.30 -6.17
N LEU A 34 8.37 -8.59 -7.45
CA LEU A 34 8.39 -7.58 -8.51
C LEU A 34 7.02 -6.90 -8.69
N GLU A 35 5.92 -7.66 -8.67
CA GLU A 35 4.56 -7.10 -8.75
C GLU A 35 4.30 -6.13 -7.59
N LYS A 36 4.68 -6.50 -6.37
CA LYS A 36 4.57 -5.62 -5.20
C LYS A 36 5.44 -4.36 -5.32
N GLN A 37 6.68 -4.51 -5.75
CA GLN A 37 7.60 -3.37 -5.94
C GLN A 37 7.04 -2.39 -6.97
N GLN A 38 6.52 -2.88 -8.10
CA GLN A 38 5.88 -2.05 -9.13
C GLN A 38 4.63 -1.35 -8.61
N LEU A 39 3.79 -2.06 -7.85
CA LEU A 39 2.59 -1.47 -7.24
C LEU A 39 2.97 -0.32 -6.30
N ASN A 40 3.93 -0.55 -5.40
CA ASN A 40 4.40 0.48 -4.47
C ASN A 40 5.01 1.68 -5.22
N LYS A 41 5.85 1.42 -6.22
CA LYS A 41 6.46 2.48 -7.04
C LYS A 41 5.41 3.34 -7.73
N ARG A 42 4.41 2.71 -8.38
CA ARG A 42 3.30 3.43 -9.04
C ARG A 42 2.50 4.26 -8.04
N GLY A 43 2.19 3.71 -6.88
CA GLY A 43 1.51 4.43 -5.81
C GLY A 43 2.31 5.65 -5.34
N MET A 44 3.61 5.49 -5.07
CA MET A 44 4.45 6.60 -4.61
C MET A 44 4.69 7.66 -5.70
N VAL A 45 4.79 7.28 -6.98
CA VAL A 45 4.83 8.23 -8.10
C VAL A 45 3.53 9.05 -8.15
N PHE A 46 2.37 8.41 -8.02
CA PHE A 46 1.10 9.12 -7.95
C PHE A 46 1.06 10.13 -6.78
N LEU A 47 1.44 9.68 -5.57
CA LEU A 47 1.46 10.53 -4.39
C LEU A 47 2.44 11.71 -4.53
N THR A 48 3.61 11.49 -5.14
CA THR A 48 4.58 12.55 -5.45
C THR A 48 4.00 13.55 -6.44
N SER A 49 3.31 13.06 -7.48
CA SER A 49 2.66 13.94 -8.47
C SER A 49 1.57 14.80 -7.83
N TRP A 50 0.71 14.19 -7.00
CA TRP A 50 -0.30 14.89 -6.21
C TRP A 50 0.32 15.95 -5.31
N ALA A 51 1.38 15.59 -4.60
CA ALA A 51 2.15 16.50 -3.74
C ALA A 51 2.71 17.68 -4.52
N SER A 52 3.30 17.43 -5.68
CA SER A 52 3.86 18.48 -6.54
C SER A 52 2.81 19.48 -7.03
N VAL A 53 1.63 18.98 -7.43
CA VAL A 53 0.49 19.84 -7.81
C VAL A 53 0.05 20.70 -6.64
N ASN A 54 -0.03 20.14 -5.43
CA ASN A 54 -0.41 20.88 -4.22
C ASN A 54 0.62 21.95 -3.87
N ILE A 55 1.91 21.66 -3.96
CA ILE A 55 2.98 22.65 -3.74
C ILE A 55 2.90 23.77 -4.78
N ALA A 56 2.78 23.40 -6.05
CA ALA A 56 2.64 24.38 -7.14
C ALA A 56 1.40 25.27 -6.97
N SER A 57 0.28 24.70 -6.47
CA SER A 57 -0.93 25.48 -6.18
C SER A 57 -0.71 26.56 -5.12
N GLY A 58 0.31 26.39 -4.24
CA GLY A 58 0.69 27.39 -3.25
C GLY A 58 1.11 28.73 -3.85
N THR A 59 1.58 28.75 -5.11
CA THR A 59 1.90 30.00 -5.81
C THR A 59 0.64 30.86 -6.04
N ALA A 60 -0.54 30.25 -6.16
CA ALA A 60 -1.80 30.95 -6.28
C ALA A 60 -2.13 31.79 -5.03
N ALA A 61 -1.61 31.39 -3.86
CA ALA A 61 -1.77 32.19 -2.63
C ALA A 61 -1.07 33.57 -2.71
N LEU A 62 -0.08 33.72 -3.60
CA LEU A 62 0.67 34.98 -3.76
C LEU A 62 -0.09 35.98 -4.62
N ILE A 63 -0.96 35.51 -5.53
CA ILE A 63 -1.64 36.32 -6.53
C ILE A 63 -3.13 36.54 -6.22
N THR A 64 -3.74 35.71 -5.39
CA THR A 64 -5.15 35.89 -5.01
C THR A 64 -5.34 37.03 -4.01
N HIS A 65 -6.47 37.74 -4.11
CA HIS A 65 -6.87 38.80 -3.18
C HIS A 65 -7.71 38.29 -2.01
N SER A 66 -8.36 37.13 -2.15
CA SER A 66 -9.19 36.50 -1.12
C SER A 66 -8.32 35.89 -0.02
N TYR A 67 -8.56 36.27 1.23
CA TYR A 67 -7.85 35.65 2.37
C TYR A 67 -8.21 34.19 2.56
N GLU A 68 -9.47 33.81 2.28
CA GLU A 68 -9.92 32.41 2.26
C GLU A 68 -9.10 31.58 1.27
N GLU A 69 -8.91 32.07 0.02
CA GLU A 69 -8.11 31.39 -0.99
C GLU A 69 -6.63 31.31 -0.61
N LYS A 70 -6.07 32.39 -0.02
CA LYS A 70 -4.69 32.35 0.52
C LYS A 70 -4.53 31.21 1.53
N CYS A 71 -5.45 31.07 2.47
CA CYS A 71 -5.45 30.00 3.45
C CYS A 71 -5.60 28.63 2.81
N PHE A 72 -6.50 28.48 1.83
CA PHE A 72 -6.69 27.25 1.08
C PHE A 72 -5.43 26.78 0.36
N TYR A 73 -4.84 27.64 -0.47
CA TYR A 73 -3.65 27.29 -1.24
C TYR A 73 -2.41 27.07 -0.37
N SER A 74 -2.23 27.89 0.69
CA SER A 74 -1.13 27.69 1.63
C SER A 74 -1.23 26.37 2.36
N MET A 75 -2.43 25.95 2.79
CA MET A 75 -2.67 24.68 3.44
C MET A 75 -2.45 23.50 2.49
N ASN A 76 -2.92 23.61 1.24
CA ASN A 76 -2.64 22.60 0.21
C ASN A 76 -1.13 22.43 -0.02
N SER A 77 -0.38 23.53 -0.08
CA SER A 77 1.08 23.48 -0.20
C SER A 77 1.73 22.77 0.98
N GLY A 78 1.26 23.01 2.21
CA GLY A 78 1.70 22.30 3.40
C GLY A 78 1.44 20.80 3.31
N TRP A 79 0.24 20.39 2.89
CA TRP A 79 -0.09 19.00 2.63
C TRP A 79 0.81 18.36 1.55
N GLY A 80 1.11 19.11 0.49
CA GLY A 80 2.04 18.67 -0.53
C GLY A 80 3.42 18.34 0.06
N LEU A 81 3.96 19.16 0.95
CA LEU A 81 5.22 18.88 1.64
C LEU A 81 5.14 17.61 2.50
N VAL A 82 4.07 17.42 3.27
CA VAL A 82 3.85 16.20 4.06
C VAL A 82 3.84 14.97 3.16
N ASN A 83 3.11 15.00 2.05
CA ASN A 83 3.03 13.89 1.10
C ASN A 83 4.38 13.59 0.45
N LEU A 84 5.22 14.61 0.14
CA LEU A 84 6.58 14.39 -0.38
C LEU A 84 7.48 13.70 0.64
N VAL A 85 7.41 14.09 1.91
CA VAL A 85 8.20 13.47 3.00
C VAL A 85 7.86 11.98 3.12
N ILE A 86 6.64 11.58 2.81
CA ILE A 86 6.23 10.16 2.80
C ILE A 86 6.66 9.45 1.51
N ALA A 87 6.42 10.07 0.35
CA ALA A 87 6.57 9.42 -0.94
C ALA A 87 8.03 9.29 -1.40
N VAL A 88 8.83 10.36 -1.26
CA VAL A 88 10.21 10.41 -1.79
C VAL A 88 11.12 9.36 -1.15
N PRO A 89 11.17 9.18 0.18
CA PRO A 89 11.98 8.12 0.80
C PRO A 89 11.61 6.74 0.29
N SER A 90 10.31 6.48 0.04
CA SER A 90 9.83 5.21 -0.49
C SER A 90 10.26 4.96 -1.93
N LEU A 91 10.45 6.01 -2.74
CA LEU A 91 10.91 5.91 -4.12
C LEU A 91 12.42 5.65 -4.24
N VAL A 92 13.22 6.21 -3.31
CA VAL A 92 14.69 6.10 -3.34
C VAL A 92 15.21 4.93 -2.52
N ALA A 93 14.39 4.34 -1.64
CA ALA A 93 14.76 3.20 -0.83
C ALA A 93 15.07 1.96 -1.70
N LYS A 94 16.04 1.15 -1.25
CA LYS A 94 16.32 -0.14 -1.90
C LYS A 94 15.06 -1.02 -1.85
N PRO A 95 14.69 -1.65 -2.99
CA PRO A 95 13.55 -2.55 -3.03
C PRO A 95 13.71 -3.71 -2.05
N LYS A 96 12.66 -4.03 -1.29
CA LYS A 96 12.66 -5.20 -0.41
C LYS A 96 12.61 -6.47 -1.24
N THR A 97 13.40 -7.46 -0.83
CA THR A 97 13.36 -8.84 -1.34
C THR A 97 12.83 -9.77 -0.25
N TYR A 98 12.24 -10.89 -0.65
CA TYR A 98 11.66 -11.87 0.27
C TYR A 98 12.20 -13.26 -0.08
N SER A 99 12.54 -14.02 0.95
CA SER A 99 13.09 -15.38 0.79
C SER A 99 12.00 -16.44 0.56
N ASN A 100 10.77 -16.15 0.99
CA ASN A 100 9.63 -17.07 0.86
C ASN A 100 8.29 -16.31 0.80
N THR A 101 7.24 -17.04 0.39
CA THR A 101 5.89 -16.52 0.26
C THR A 101 5.29 -16.05 1.58
N GLN A 102 5.67 -16.66 2.70
CA GLN A 102 5.16 -16.27 4.03
C GLN A 102 5.64 -14.88 4.43
N GLN A 103 6.92 -14.55 4.21
CA GLN A 103 7.46 -13.22 4.48
C GLN A 103 6.78 -12.17 3.61
N LEU A 104 6.62 -12.45 2.31
CA LEU A 104 5.93 -11.57 1.38
C LEU A 104 4.47 -11.33 1.80
N SER A 105 3.74 -12.40 2.13
CA SER A 105 2.34 -12.32 2.58
C SER A 105 2.20 -11.50 3.87
N THR A 106 3.12 -11.66 4.81
CA THR A 106 3.16 -10.90 6.07
C THR A 106 3.39 -9.41 5.82
N ASP A 107 4.34 -9.06 4.93
CA ASP A 107 4.61 -7.67 4.59
C ASP A 107 3.45 -7.03 3.80
N LEU A 108 2.80 -7.79 2.91
CA LEU A 108 1.57 -7.35 2.24
C LEU A 108 0.45 -7.04 3.25
N LYS A 109 0.22 -7.93 4.22
CA LYS A 109 -0.76 -7.71 5.29
C LYS A 109 -0.45 -6.46 6.12
N ARG A 110 0.84 -6.21 6.41
CA ARG A 110 1.28 -4.99 7.11
C ARG A 110 0.99 -3.75 6.27
N THR A 111 1.30 -3.80 4.98
CA THR A 111 1.04 -2.71 4.04
C THR A 111 -0.46 -2.40 3.93
N GLU A 112 -1.31 -3.43 3.81
CA GLU A 112 -2.77 -3.29 3.84
C GLU A 112 -3.25 -2.56 5.10
N LYS A 113 -2.73 -2.96 6.28
CA LYS A 113 -3.10 -2.32 7.55
C LYS A 113 -2.71 -0.85 7.59
N ILE A 114 -1.55 -0.48 7.04
CA ILE A 114 -1.13 0.93 6.97
C ILE A 114 -2.10 1.74 6.12
N PHE A 115 -2.42 1.29 4.90
CA PHE A 115 -3.36 1.98 4.03
C PHE A 115 -4.78 2.05 4.62
N LEU A 116 -5.23 1.01 5.32
CA LEU A 116 -6.52 1.03 6.00
C LEU A 116 -6.57 2.07 7.15
N ILE A 117 -5.49 2.18 7.93
CA ILE A 117 -5.39 3.18 8.99
C ILE A 117 -5.37 4.58 8.38
N ASN A 118 -4.60 4.80 7.30
CA ASN A 118 -4.55 6.08 6.62
C ASN A 118 -5.93 6.47 6.06
N ALA A 119 -6.64 5.54 5.39
CA ALA A 119 -8.00 5.77 4.93
C ALA A 119 -8.94 6.19 6.09
N GLY A 120 -8.77 5.60 7.27
CA GLY A 120 -9.49 6.04 8.48
C GLY A 120 -9.13 7.48 8.90
N LEU A 121 -7.85 7.85 8.84
CA LEU A 121 -7.41 9.22 9.12
C LEU A 121 -7.93 10.22 8.09
N ASP A 122 -8.05 9.83 6.82
CA ASP A 122 -8.59 10.68 5.77
C ASP A 122 -10.06 11.04 6.01
N VAL A 123 -10.84 10.08 6.51
CA VAL A 123 -12.24 10.34 6.95
C VAL A 123 -12.25 11.37 8.09
N VAL A 124 -11.32 11.26 9.04
CA VAL A 124 -11.18 12.25 10.12
C VAL A 124 -10.83 13.64 9.56
N TYR A 125 -9.94 13.71 8.57
CA TYR A 125 -9.58 14.99 7.92
C TYR A 125 -10.80 15.61 7.20
N ILE A 126 -11.58 14.81 6.48
CA ILE A 126 -12.83 15.29 5.86
C ILE A 126 -13.79 15.85 6.93
N GLY A 127 -13.98 15.09 8.02
CA GLY A 127 -14.83 15.52 9.14
C GLY A 127 -14.34 16.82 9.80
N ALA A 128 -13.01 16.92 10.02
CA ALA A 128 -12.40 18.13 10.56
C ALA A 128 -12.57 19.33 9.62
N GLY A 129 -12.46 19.10 8.30
CA GLY A 129 -12.71 20.13 7.30
C GLY A 129 -14.14 20.65 7.33
N ILE A 130 -15.12 19.74 7.39
CA ILE A 130 -16.55 20.12 7.52
C ILE A 130 -16.77 20.88 8.84
N GLY A 131 -16.22 20.37 9.95
CA GLY A 131 -16.31 21.03 11.25
C GLY A 131 -15.71 22.44 11.25
N ALA A 132 -14.55 22.64 10.60
CA ALA A 132 -13.93 23.94 10.46
C ALA A 132 -14.81 24.92 9.66
N MET A 133 -15.45 24.44 8.60
CA MET A 133 -16.37 25.27 7.80
C MET A 133 -17.65 25.65 8.59
N GLU A 134 -18.20 24.74 9.38
CA GLU A 134 -19.32 25.04 10.26
C GLU A 134 -18.92 26.02 11.36
N PHE A 135 -17.75 25.81 11.98
CA PHE A 135 -17.23 26.71 13.01
C PHE A 135 -16.99 28.12 12.47
N ALA A 136 -16.60 28.27 11.20
CA ALA A 136 -16.44 29.55 10.53
C ALA A 136 -17.75 30.40 10.55
N LYS A 137 -18.92 29.77 10.52
CA LYS A 137 -20.19 30.46 10.52
C LYS A 137 -20.45 31.26 11.81
N SER A 138 -19.89 30.82 12.93
CA SER A 138 -20.03 31.47 14.25
C SER A 138 -19.02 32.61 14.48
N ARG A 139 -18.04 32.82 13.56
CA ARG A 139 -17.02 33.85 13.71
C ARG A 139 -17.50 35.22 13.30
N GLN A 140 -17.32 36.21 14.19
CA GLN A 140 -17.60 37.61 13.94
C GLN A 140 -16.47 38.26 13.12
N ASN A 141 -15.22 37.85 13.38
CA ASN A 141 -14.06 38.36 12.68
C ASN A 141 -13.98 37.75 11.27
N ILE A 142 -14.04 38.62 10.25
CA ILE A 142 -14.02 38.22 8.83
C ILE A 142 -12.77 37.39 8.49
N LYS A 143 -11.59 37.80 8.98
CA LYS A 143 -10.34 37.04 8.72
C LYS A 143 -10.36 35.65 9.33
N GLU A 144 -10.87 35.50 10.56
CA GLU A 144 -11.00 34.18 11.18
C GLU A 144 -11.99 33.31 10.40
N LYS A 145 -13.12 33.87 10.00
CA LYS A 145 -14.12 33.18 9.19
C LYS A 145 -13.54 32.66 7.89
N GLU A 146 -12.83 33.51 7.15
CA GLU A 146 -12.18 33.16 5.89
C GLU A 146 -11.08 32.11 6.09
N MET A 147 -10.30 32.23 7.18
CA MET A 147 -9.25 31.26 7.52
C MET A 147 -9.82 29.87 7.76
N TYR A 148 -10.84 29.73 8.60
CA TYR A 148 -11.46 28.42 8.88
C TYR A 148 -12.11 27.84 7.63
N ARG A 149 -12.70 28.66 6.76
CA ARG A 149 -13.27 28.22 5.49
C ARG A 149 -12.17 27.73 4.52
N GLY A 150 -11.10 28.48 4.37
CA GLY A 150 -9.99 28.10 3.49
C GLY A 150 -9.32 26.80 3.95
N PHE A 151 -8.98 26.67 5.23
CA PHE A 151 -8.42 25.45 5.80
C PHE A 151 -9.41 24.29 5.72
N GLY A 152 -10.67 24.51 6.06
CA GLY A 152 -11.70 23.48 5.98
C GLY A 152 -11.87 22.90 4.58
N LYS A 153 -11.90 23.76 3.55
CA LYS A 153 -11.91 23.31 2.14
C LYS A 153 -10.69 22.48 1.78
N SER A 154 -9.48 22.91 2.22
CA SER A 154 -8.25 22.17 1.96
C SER A 154 -8.30 20.79 2.62
N PHE A 155 -8.71 20.68 3.89
CA PHE A 155 -8.86 19.39 4.57
C PHE A 155 -9.81 18.45 3.86
N ILE A 156 -10.94 18.95 3.34
CA ILE A 156 -11.92 18.14 2.58
C ILE A 156 -11.28 17.64 1.28
N VAL A 157 -10.61 18.51 0.52
CA VAL A 157 -9.97 18.15 -0.75
C VAL A 157 -8.86 17.12 -0.53
N GLN A 158 -7.98 17.37 0.44
CA GLN A 158 -6.85 16.46 0.73
C GLN A 158 -7.36 15.13 1.28
N GLY A 159 -8.23 15.14 2.28
CA GLY A 159 -8.80 13.93 2.86
C GLY A 159 -9.54 13.09 1.82
N THR A 160 -10.30 13.72 0.92
CA THR A 160 -11.01 12.99 -0.15
C THR A 160 -10.04 12.36 -1.14
N ALA A 161 -9.05 13.11 -1.62
CA ALA A 161 -8.07 12.59 -2.58
C ALA A 161 -7.22 11.44 -1.98
N LEU A 162 -6.76 11.62 -0.74
CA LEU A 162 -5.97 10.61 -0.03
C LEU A 162 -6.81 9.37 0.30
N LEU A 163 -8.08 9.54 0.70
CA LEU A 163 -8.99 8.41 0.95
C LEU A 163 -9.14 7.51 -0.28
N PHE A 164 -9.33 8.10 -1.46
CA PHE A 164 -9.37 7.31 -2.71
C PHE A 164 -8.04 6.60 -2.98
N PHE A 165 -6.93 7.28 -2.79
CA PHE A 165 -5.60 6.70 -2.96
C PHE A 165 -5.36 5.54 -1.99
N ASP A 166 -5.60 5.74 -0.70
CA ASP A 166 -5.34 4.74 0.33
C ASP A 166 -6.29 3.54 0.22
N ALA A 167 -7.56 3.76 -0.11
CA ALA A 167 -8.52 2.69 -0.39
C ALA A 167 -8.11 1.87 -1.63
N PHE A 168 -7.64 2.53 -2.69
CA PHE A 168 -7.12 1.85 -3.89
C PHE A 168 -5.89 1.00 -3.57
N MET A 169 -4.90 1.58 -2.89
CA MET A 169 -3.67 0.89 -2.50
C MET A 169 -3.95 -0.29 -1.55
N TYR A 170 -4.86 -0.12 -0.61
CA TYR A 170 -5.35 -1.21 0.24
C TYR A 170 -5.90 -2.37 -0.58
N GLN A 171 -6.81 -2.09 -1.52
CA GLN A 171 -7.43 -3.13 -2.33
C GLN A 171 -6.42 -3.86 -3.22
N MET A 172 -5.48 -3.15 -3.83
CA MET A 172 -4.46 -3.75 -4.69
C MET A 172 -3.51 -4.65 -3.90
N ASN A 173 -3.04 -4.21 -2.71
CA ASN A 173 -2.21 -5.04 -1.84
C ASN A 173 -2.96 -6.28 -1.34
N LYS A 174 -4.25 -6.13 -0.98
CA LYS A 174 -5.12 -7.25 -0.57
C LYS A 174 -5.29 -8.29 -1.68
N LYS A 175 -5.55 -7.83 -2.92
CA LYS A 175 -5.66 -8.73 -4.09
C LYS A 175 -4.36 -9.51 -4.31
N LEU A 176 -3.22 -8.83 -4.26
CA LEU A 176 -1.91 -9.49 -4.40
C LEU A 176 -1.67 -10.51 -3.28
N ARG A 177 -1.96 -10.17 -2.03
CA ARG A 177 -1.83 -11.11 -0.91
C ARG A 177 -2.70 -12.35 -1.05
N ILE A 178 -3.94 -12.20 -1.55
CA ILE A 178 -4.84 -13.33 -1.80
C ILE A 178 -4.24 -14.25 -2.87
N LYS A 179 -3.71 -13.70 -3.98
CA LYS A 179 -3.02 -14.48 -5.03
C LYS A 179 -1.83 -15.26 -4.46
N VAL A 180 -0.97 -14.60 -3.67
CA VAL A 180 0.20 -15.21 -3.02
C VAL A 180 -0.22 -16.38 -2.12
N LYS A 181 -1.29 -16.22 -1.33
CA LYS A 181 -1.81 -17.29 -0.45
C LYS A 181 -2.45 -18.44 -1.21
N ALA A 182 -3.22 -18.16 -2.25
CA ALA A 182 -3.86 -19.19 -3.05
C ALA A 182 -2.84 -20.15 -3.68
N ASN A 183 -1.72 -19.63 -4.15
CA ASN A 183 -0.65 -20.45 -4.71
C ASN A 183 0.05 -21.33 -3.65
N GLN A 184 0.19 -20.86 -2.40
CA GLN A 184 0.71 -21.68 -1.30
C GLN A 184 -0.16 -22.89 -0.97
N GLN A 185 -1.47 -22.78 -1.17
CA GLN A 185 -2.42 -23.86 -0.85
C GLN A 185 -2.48 -24.96 -1.92
N GLN A 186 -1.98 -24.68 -3.12
CA GLN A 186 -2.00 -25.65 -4.22
C GLN A 186 -0.90 -26.73 -4.12
N VAL A 187 0.12 -26.51 -3.29
CA VAL A 187 1.26 -27.44 -3.13
C VAL A 187 1.47 -27.77 -1.66
N ALA A 188 0.54 -28.50 -1.06
CA ALA A 188 0.75 -29.13 0.23
C ALA A 188 1.00 -30.63 0.01
N LEU A 189 2.26 -31.01 -0.08
CA LEU A 189 2.69 -32.42 -0.05
C LEU A 189 2.88 -32.83 1.41
N PHE A 190 1.97 -33.67 1.93
CA PHE A 190 2.16 -34.30 3.23
C PHE A 190 2.89 -35.61 3.03
N VAL A 191 4.16 -35.68 3.46
CA VAL A 191 4.93 -36.90 3.53
C VAL A 191 4.89 -37.41 4.96
N SER A 192 4.14 -38.50 5.20
CA SER A 192 4.22 -39.28 6.43
C SER A 192 5.18 -40.47 6.23
N PRO A 193 5.98 -40.88 7.22
CA PRO A 193 6.89 -42.02 7.10
C PRO A 193 6.22 -43.34 6.73
N SER A 194 4.91 -43.45 6.91
CA SER A 194 4.13 -44.67 6.65
C SER A 194 3.15 -44.59 5.49
N ASN A 195 2.77 -43.40 4.99
CA ASN A 195 1.79 -43.25 3.91
C ASN A 195 2.02 -42.00 3.07
N PHE A 196 1.89 -42.12 1.75
CA PHE A 196 1.87 -41.01 0.81
C PHE A 196 0.43 -40.61 0.54
N HIS A 197 0.02 -39.38 0.93
CA HIS A 197 -1.26 -38.82 0.56
C HIS A 197 -1.08 -37.60 -0.34
N PHE A 198 -1.59 -37.68 -1.57
CA PHE A 198 -1.74 -36.51 -2.43
C PHE A 198 -3.09 -35.86 -2.13
N ILE A 199 -3.09 -34.66 -1.58
CA ILE A 199 -4.30 -33.85 -1.47
C ILE A 199 -4.20 -32.72 -2.48
N TYR A 200 -4.92 -32.87 -3.59
CA TYR A 200 -5.16 -31.81 -4.55
C TYR A 200 -6.45 -31.10 -4.13
N ARG A 201 -6.37 -29.84 -3.73
CA ARG A 201 -7.56 -29.00 -3.51
C ARG A 201 -7.71 -28.05 -4.70
N PHE A 202 -8.84 -28.19 -5.38
CA PHE A 202 -9.28 -27.29 -6.45
C PHE A 202 -9.65 -25.91 -5.90
#